data_253be585b5d7ecf34e56c3128b55609f
#
_entry.id   253be585b5d7ecf34e56c3128b55609f
#
_cell.length_a   1.000
_cell.length_b   1.000
_cell.length_c   1.000
_cell.angle_alpha   90.00
_cell.angle_beta   90.00
_cell.angle_gamma   90.00
#
_symmetry.space_group_name_H-M   'P 1'
#
loop_
_entity.id
_entity.type
_entity.pdbx_description
1 polymer ?
#
loop_
_entity_poly.entity_id
_entity_poly.type
_entity_poly.pdbx_seq_one_letter_code
_entity_poly.pdbx_strand_id
1 'polypeptide(L)'
;MLSASNLSALDEARLRFIVGARQVRAPGDLEAHFHWHGDAFTDGQVIDTITPKKGSKSERDKAVRAEPVWDPATHPGSWRAIWAYSKKRAARDNQTLTAQANRARAIRRRREASQGHAFCHRPSRRSGPR
;
A
#
# COMPACT_ATOMS: atom_id res chain seq x y z
N MET A 1 -10.33 15.43 2.13
CA MET A 1 -9.90 14.06 2.47
C MET A 1 -10.62 13.65 3.73
N LEU A 2 -11.37 12.55 3.73
CA LEU A 2 -12.07 12.13 4.93
C LEU A 2 -11.07 11.56 5.93
N SER A 3 -11.04 12.14 7.14
CA SER A 3 -10.22 11.64 8.24
C SER A 3 -10.96 10.56 9.03
N ALA A 4 -10.22 9.75 9.80
CA ALA A 4 -10.83 8.74 10.66
C ALA A 4 -11.79 9.38 11.69
N SER A 5 -11.52 10.62 12.15
CA SER A 5 -12.40 11.37 13.06
C SER A 5 -13.74 11.73 12.41
N ASN A 6 -13.73 12.11 11.13
CA ASN A 6 -14.96 12.41 10.40
C ASN A 6 -15.83 11.17 10.21
N LEU A 7 -15.21 10.01 9.95
CA LEU A 7 -15.93 8.74 9.86
C LEU A 7 -16.54 8.34 11.20
N SER A 8 -15.83 8.53 12.31
CA SER A 8 -16.36 8.29 13.65
C SER A 8 -17.54 9.20 13.95
N ALA A 9 -17.44 10.49 13.63
CA ALA A 9 -18.53 11.45 13.83
C ALA A 9 -19.81 11.09 13.04
N LEU A 10 -19.65 10.60 11.79
CA LEU A 10 -20.77 10.12 10.99
C LEU A 10 -21.42 8.86 11.59
N ASP A 11 -20.61 7.96 12.12
CA ASP A 11 -21.06 6.74 12.78
C ASP A 11 -21.81 7.05 14.10
N GLU A 12 -21.26 7.94 14.91
CA GLU A 12 -21.90 8.41 16.14
C GLU A 12 -23.25 9.10 15.89
N ALA A 13 -23.33 9.86 14.80
CA ALA A 13 -24.55 10.48 14.31
C ALA A 13 -25.54 9.49 13.67
N ARG A 14 -25.20 8.19 13.60
CA ARG A 14 -25.98 7.12 12.95
C ARG A 14 -26.34 7.41 11.49
N LEU A 15 -25.51 8.16 10.80
CA LEU A 15 -25.69 8.48 9.40
C LEU A 15 -25.13 7.35 8.52
N ARG A 16 -25.87 6.98 7.47
CA ARG A 16 -25.38 6.06 6.44
C ARG A 16 -24.50 6.84 5.48
N PHE A 17 -23.34 6.29 5.15
CA PHE A 17 -22.39 6.95 4.24
C PHE A 17 -21.68 5.95 3.35
N ILE A 18 -21.26 6.42 2.16
CA ILE A 18 -20.33 5.74 1.27
C ILE A 18 -19.21 6.73 0.98
N VAL A 19 -17.97 6.30 1.22
CA VAL A 19 -16.79 7.15 1.09
C VAL A 19 -15.75 6.48 0.23
N GLY A 20 -15.27 7.20 -0.78
CA GLY A 20 -14.08 6.79 -1.52
C GLY A 20 -12.82 6.95 -0.69
N ALA A 21 -12.07 5.87 -0.48
CA ALA A 21 -10.79 5.89 0.21
C ALA A 21 -9.65 5.61 -0.76
N ARG A 22 -8.55 6.36 -0.62
CA ARG A 22 -7.31 6.08 -1.33
C ARG A 22 -6.42 5.24 -0.42
N GLN A 23 -6.13 4.03 -0.85
CA GLN A 23 -5.22 3.14 -0.14
C GLN A 23 -3.88 3.08 -0.87
N VAL A 24 -2.80 3.21 -0.13
CA VAL A 24 -1.41 3.12 -0.65
C VAL A 24 -0.86 1.70 -0.45
N ARG A 25 -1.38 0.98 0.53
CA ARG A 25 -1.00 -0.40 0.87
C ARG A 25 -2.26 -1.23 1.06
N ALA A 26 -2.25 -2.45 0.56
CA ALA A 26 -3.32 -3.40 0.82
C ALA A 26 -3.45 -3.68 2.33
N PRO A 27 -4.63 -3.56 2.93
CA PRO A 27 -4.82 -3.94 4.31
C PRO A 27 -4.86 -5.47 4.48
N GLY A 28 -4.72 -5.94 5.71
CA GLY A 28 -4.68 -7.37 6.02
C GLY A 28 -5.95 -8.14 5.65
N ASP A 29 -7.10 -7.49 5.70
CA ASP A 29 -8.38 -8.05 5.26
C ASP A 29 -8.41 -8.33 3.75
N LEU A 30 -7.77 -7.51 2.92
CA LEU A 30 -7.59 -7.79 1.49
C LEU A 30 -6.54 -8.89 1.26
N GLU A 31 -5.49 -8.94 2.08
CA GLU A 31 -4.52 -10.04 2.05
C GLU A 31 -5.18 -11.38 2.39
N ALA A 32 -6.12 -11.41 3.33
CA ALA A 32 -6.90 -12.61 3.65
C ALA A 32 -7.71 -13.11 2.44
N HIS A 33 -8.27 -12.20 1.63
CA HIS A 33 -8.93 -12.59 0.38
C HIS A 33 -7.99 -13.37 -0.54
N PHE A 34 -6.76 -12.92 -0.75
CA PHE A 34 -5.77 -13.63 -1.57
C PHE A 34 -5.40 -14.99 -1.00
N HIS A 35 -5.34 -15.11 0.30
CA HIS A 35 -5.07 -16.39 0.95
C HIS A 35 -6.12 -17.46 0.60
N TRP A 36 -7.39 -17.07 0.51
CA TRP A 36 -8.50 -18.00 0.29
C TRP A 36 -8.90 -18.17 -1.19
N HIS A 37 -8.69 -17.16 -2.02
CA HIS A 37 -9.15 -17.11 -3.42
C HIS A 37 -8.03 -17.03 -4.46
N GLY A 38 -6.76 -16.93 -4.02
CA GLY A 38 -5.61 -16.68 -4.88
C GLY A 38 -5.51 -15.22 -5.32
N ASP A 39 -4.47 -14.91 -6.07
CA ASP A 39 -4.02 -13.54 -6.41
C ASP A 39 -4.38 -13.11 -7.83
N ALA A 40 -5.23 -13.84 -8.52
CA ALA A 40 -5.70 -13.47 -9.84
C ALA A 40 -7.00 -12.66 -9.78
N PHE A 41 -6.97 -11.44 -10.34
CA PHE A 41 -8.17 -10.63 -10.51
C PHE A 41 -8.70 -10.61 -11.93
N THR A 42 -10.02 -10.61 -12.07
CA THR A 42 -10.70 -10.31 -13.33
C THR A 42 -11.07 -8.84 -13.40
N ASP A 43 -11.10 -8.27 -14.61
CA ASP A 43 -11.51 -6.87 -14.79
C ASP A 43 -12.95 -6.65 -14.35
N GLY A 44 -13.19 -5.63 -13.55
CA GLY A 44 -14.49 -5.34 -12.95
C GLY A 44 -14.83 -6.17 -11.72
N GLN A 45 -13.93 -7.02 -11.25
CA GLN A 45 -14.16 -7.81 -10.03
C GLN A 45 -14.35 -6.90 -8.83
N VAL A 46 -15.34 -7.21 -8.01
CA VAL A 46 -15.62 -6.53 -6.74
C VAL A 46 -15.35 -7.50 -5.60
N ILE A 47 -14.60 -7.05 -4.61
CA ILE A 47 -14.26 -7.78 -3.40
C ILE A 47 -14.85 -7.01 -2.22
N ASP A 48 -15.50 -7.73 -1.33
CA ASP A 48 -16.08 -7.21 -0.09
C ASP A 48 -15.24 -7.71 1.09
N THR A 49 -14.75 -6.80 1.91
CA THR A 49 -13.91 -7.12 3.06
C THR A 49 -14.36 -6.37 4.31
N ILE A 50 -13.82 -6.80 5.45
CA ILE A 50 -14.05 -6.18 6.75
C ILE A 50 -12.82 -5.37 7.12
N THR A 51 -12.97 -4.06 7.25
CA THR A 51 -11.89 -3.16 7.69
C THR A 51 -12.14 -2.70 9.12
N PRO A 52 -11.18 -2.91 10.05
CA PRO A 52 -11.33 -2.48 11.44
C PRO A 52 -11.47 -0.96 11.57
N LYS A 53 -12.33 -0.52 12.47
CA LYS A 53 -12.40 0.90 12.88
C LYS A 53 -11.13 1.24 13.66
N LYS A 54 -10.60 2.45 13.45
CA LYS A 54 -9.43 2.94 14.20
C LYS A 54 -9.70 2.91 15.70
N GLY A 55 -8.77 2.33 16.47
CA GLY A 55 -8.87 2.23 17.94
C GLY A 55 -9.76 1.09 18.42
N SER A 56 -10.41 0.32 17.54
CA SER A 56 -11.19 -0.85 17.92
C SER A 56 -10.31 -2.02 18.33
N LYS A 57 -10.88 -2.96 19.08
CA LYS A 57 -10.19 -4.23 19.42
C LYS A 57 -9.83 -5.02 18.14
N SER A 58 -10.68 -4.95 17.12
CA SER A 58 -10.47 -5.60 15.82
C SER A 58 -9.24 -5.09 15.07
N GLU A 59 -8.81 -3.84 15.29
CA GLU A 59 -7.61 -3.27 14.66
C GLU A 59 -6.33 -4.03 15.07
N ARG A 60 -6.31 -4.63 16.24
CA ARG A 60 -5.18 -5.42 16.77
C ARG A 60 -5.20 -6.88 16.34
N ASP A 61 -6.33 -7.34 15.85
CA ASP A 61 -6.51 -8.71 15.40
C ASP A 61 -5.93 -8.87 13.98
N LYS A 62 -4.79 -9.56 13.89
CA LYS A 62 -4.10 -9.85 12.64
C LYS A 62 -4.36 -11.27 12.14
N ALA A 63 -5.30 -12.00 12.73
CA ALA A 63 -5.61 -13.36 12.30
C ALA A 63 -6.12 -13.35 10.86
N VAL A 64 -5.62 -14.30 10.06
CA VAL A 64 -6.13 -14.57 8.72
C VAL A 64 -7.52 -15.19 8.87
N ARG A 65 -8.53 -14.57 8.29
CA ARG A 65 -9.92 -15.01 8.39
C ARG A 65 -10.33 -15.73 7.12
N ALA A 66 -11.18 -16.76 7.29
CA ALA A 66 -11.95 -17.30 6.20
C ALA A 66 -12.87 -16.19 5.66
N GLU A 67 -13.25 -16.30 4.40
CA GLU A 67 -14.03 -15.33 3.62
C GLU A 67 -14.89 -14.35 4.46
N PRO A 68 -14.47 -13.08 4.58
CA PRO A 68 -15.15 -12.16 5.47
C PRO A 68 -16.45 -11.68 4.82
N VAL A 69 -17.56 -12.03 5.42
CA VAL A 69 -18.86 -11.41 5.13
C VAL A 69 -19.12 -10.37 6.23
N TRP A 70 -19.17 -9.10 5.85
CA TRP A 70 -19.45 -8.05 6.81
C TRP A 70 -20.90 -8.06 7.27
N ASP A 71 -21.09 -8.09 8.58
CA ASP A 71 -22.39 -7.94 9.25
C ASP A 71 -22.25 -6.95 10.42
N PRO A 72 -23.08 -5.89 10.50
CA PRO A 72 -22.98 -4.90 11.55
C PRO A 72 -23.22 -5.47 12.97
N ALA A 73 -23.98 -6.54 13.10
CA ALA A 73 -24.25 -7.18 14.38
C ALA A 73 -23.05 -7.98 14.90
N THR A 74 -22.35 -8.68 14.03
CA THR A 74 -21.19 -9.51 14.38
C THR A 74 -19.86 -8.75 14.34
N HIS A 75 -19.81 -7.62 13.62
CA HIS A 75 -18.60 -6.81 13.42
C HIS A 75 -18.77 -5.34 13.83
N PRO A 76 -19.20 -5.03 15.07
CA PRO A 76 -19.50 -3.65 15.48
C PRO A 76 -18.27 -2.73 15.49
N GLY A 77 -17.07 -3.30 15.59
CA GLY A 77 -15.79 -2.57 15.55
C GLY A 77 -15.19 -2.43 14.14
N SER A 78 -15.97 -2.65 13.08
CA SER A 78 -15.46 -2.70 11.71
C SER A 78 -16.34 -1.94 10.73
N TRP A 79 -15.75 -1.61 9.57
CA TRP A 79 -16.44 -1.07 8.41
C TRP A 79 -16.54 -2.13 7.32
N ARG A 80 -17.55 -2.04 6.48
CA ARG A 80 -17.57 -2.74 5.20
C ARG A 80 -16.69 -2.00 4.21
N ALA A 81 -15.69 -2.67 3.64
CA ALA A 81 -14.85 -2.13 2.59
C ALA A 81 -15.12 -2.85 1.27
N ILE A 82 -15.36 -2.09 0.22
CA ILE A 82 -15.63 -2.60 -1.13
C ILE A 82 -14.47 -2.20 -2.04
N TRP A 83 -13.82 -3.20 -2.64
CA TRP A 83 -12.69 -3.05 -3.54
C TRP A 83 -13.12 -3.37 -4.95
N ALA A 84 -12.83 -2.50 -5.89
CA ALA A 84 -13.09 -2.73 -7.30
C ALA A 84 -11.76 -2.80 -8.07
N TYR A 85 -11.52 -3.91 -8.76
CA TYR A 85 -10.35 -4.08 -9.60
C TYR A 85 -10.59 -3.54 -11.01
N SER A 86 -9.60 -2.83 -11.57
CA SER A 86 -9.63 -2.34 -12.93
C SER A 86 -8.28 -2.57 -13.60
N LYS A 87 -8.26 -3.39 -14.66
CA LYS A 87 -7.07 -3.65 -15.48
C LYS A 87 -6.48 -2.36 -16.07
N LYS A 88 -7.34 -1.43 -16.50
CA LYS A 88 -6.91 -0.13 -17.03
C LYS A 88 -6.15 0.70 -15.98
N ARG A 89 -6.64 0.70 -14.74
CA ARG A 89 -5.97 1.39 -13.62
C ARG A 89 -4.67 0.68 -13.26
N ALA A 90 -4.68 -0.65 -13.12
CA ALA A 90 -3.51 -1.44 -12.82
C ALA A 90 -2.39 -1.27 -13.86
N ALA A 91 -2.73 -1.24 -15.15
CA ALA A 91 -1.75 -0.98 -16.21
C ALA A 91 -1.12 0.42 -16.09
N ARG A 92 -1.92 1.45 -15.80
CA ARG A 92 -1.42 2.83 -15.58
C ARG A 92 -0.51 2.91 -14.35
N ASP A 93 -0.89 2.28 -13.27
CA ASP A 93 -0.12 2.28 -12.03
C ASP A 93 1.21 1.54 -12.23
N ASN A 94 1.23 0.43 -12.94
CA ASN A 94 2.44 -0.30 -13.32
C ASN A 94 3.38 0.53 -14.20
N GLN A 95 2.87 1.27 -15.16
CA GLN A 95 3.68 2.20 -15.97
C GLN A 95 4.34 3.27 -15.09
N THR A 96 3.58 3.84 -14.16
CA THR A 96 4.08 4.86 -13.22
C THR A 96 5.17 4.29 -12.32
N LEU A 97 4.94 3.12 -11.73
CA LEU A 97 5.92 2.44 -10.87
C LEU A 97 7.19 2.08 -11.63
N THR A 98 7.07 1.57 -12.86
CA THR A 98 8.22 1.25 -13.72
C THR A 98 9.03 2.50 -14.04
N ALA A 99 8.38 3.62 -14.37
CA ALA A 99 9.06 4.88 -14.61
C ALA A 99 9.80 5.39 -13.36
N GLN A 100 9.19 5.29 -12.19
CA GLN A 100 9.82 5.67 -10.91
C GLN A 100 11.02 4.77 -10.59
N ALA A 101 10.89 3.45 -10.75
CA ALA A 101 11.98 2.50 -10.54
C ALA A 101 13.16 2.77 -11.48
N ASN A 102 12.90 3.08 -12.73
CA ASN A 102 13.96 3.40 -13.72
C ASN A 102 14.66 4.71 -13.36
N ARG A 103 13.94 5.74 -12.91
CA ARG A 103 14.55 7.00 -12.40
C ARG A 103 15.46 6.74 -11.20
N ALA A 104 14.98 5.95 -10.23
CA ALA A 104 15.77 5.61 -9.05
C ALA A 104 17.06 4.84 -9.42
N ARG A 105 16.98 3.88 -10.34
CA ARG A 105 18.14 3.14 -10.85
C ARG A 105 19.13 4.06 -11.57
N ALA A 106 18.65 5.01 -12.36
CA ALA A 106 19.51 5.97 -13.06
C ALA A 106 20.28 6.88 -12.09
N ILE A 107 19.60 7.37 -11.04
CA ILE A 107 20.24 8.18 -9.98
C ILE A 107 21.30 7.38 -9.24
N ARG A 108 21.02 6.12 -8.90
CA ARG A 108 21.97 5.24 -8.23
C ARG A 108 23.22 5.02 -9.09
N ARG A 109 23.06 4.69 -10.37
CA ARG A 109 24.21 4.51 -11.32
C ARG A 109 25.05 5.77 -11.44
N ARG A 110 24.44 6.96 -11.47
CA ARG A 110 25.19 8.22 -11.52
C ARG A 110 26.02 8.44 -10.25
N ARG A 111 25.47 8.12 -9.08
CA ARG A 111 26.22 8.23 -7.79
C ARG A 111 27.38 7.25 -7.74
N GLU A 112 27.18 6.01 -8.16
CA GLU A 112 28.24 4.98 -8.21
C GLU A 112 29.37 5.40 -9.17
N ALA A 113 29.05 5.92 -10.35
CA ALA A 113 30.02 6.42 -11.32
C ALA A 113 30.82 7.62 -10.79
N SER A 114 30.18 8.56 -10.08
CA SER A 114 30.89 9.73 -9.51
C SER A 114 31.80 9.35 -8.35
N GLN A 115 31.44 8.33 -7.55
CA GLN A 115 32.30 7.84 -6.45
C GLN A 115 33.50 7.04 -6.99
N GLY A 116 33.33 6.27 -8.07
CA GLY A 116 34.42 5.55 -8.73
C GLY A 116 35.49 6.50 -9.30
N HIS A 117 35.11 7.65 -9.83
CA HIS A 117 36.06 8.65 -10.34
C HIS A 117 36.88 9.34 -9.24
N ALA A 118 36.29 9.52 -8.06
CA ALA A 118 37.00 10.15 -6.92
C ALA A 118 38.13 9.27 -6.35
N PHE A 119 38.07 7.96 -6.55
CA PHE A 119 39.07 7.03 -6.04
C PHE A 119 40.30 6.88 -6.94
N CYS A 120 40.21 7.21 -8.24
CA CYS A 120 41.31 7.06 -9.20
C CYS A 120 42.29 8.24 -9.23
N HIS A 121 42.02 9.35 -8.56
CA HIS A 121 42.89 10.53 -8.51
C HIS A 121 43.55 10.76 -7.15
N ARG A 122 44.25 9.77 -6.61
CA ARG A 122 45.23 10.00 -5.56
C ARG A 122 46.62 10.09 -6.17
N PRO A 123 47.23 11.29 -6.32
CA PRO A 123 48.58 11.39 -6.83
C PRO A 123 49.50 10.73 -5.81
N SER A 124 50.30 9.78 -6.27
CA SER A 124 51.40 9.19 -5.50
C SER A 124 52.39 10.29 -5.14
N ARG A 125 52.53 10.63 -3.86
CA ARG A 125 53.64 11.44 -3.37
C ARG A 125 54.95 10.68 -3.69
N ARG A 126 55.68 11.14 -4.69
CA ARG A 126 57.06 10.77 -4.85
C ARG A 126 57.86 11.29 -3.66
N SER A 127 58.33 10.37 -2.84
CA SER A 127 59.40 10.61 -1.88
C SER A 127 60.68 10.77 -2.66
N GLY A 128 61.25 12.01 -2.71
CA GLY A 128 62.57 12.25 -3.27
C GLY A 128 63.67 11.75 -2.33
N PRO A 129 64.80 11.30 -2.87
CA PRO A 129 65.94 10.85 -2.05
C PRO A 129 66.71 12.05 -1.48
N ARG A 130 67.24 11.85 -0.26
CA ARG A 130 68.28 12.70 0.32
C ARG A 130 69.61 12.41 -0.33
#